data_99176291a544e6881e18f775ef771273
#
_entry.id   99176291a544e6881e18f775ef771273
#
_cell.length_a   1.000
_cell.length_b   1.000
_cell.length_c   1.000
_cell.angle_alpha   90.00
_cell.angle_beta   90.00
_cell.angle_gamma   90.00
#
_symmetry.space_group_name_H-M   'P 1'
#
loop_
_entity.id
_entity.type
_entity.pdbx_description
1 polymer ?
#
loop_
_entity_poly.entity_id
_entity_poly.type
_entity_poly.pdbx_seq_one_letter_code
_entity_poly.pdbx_strand_id
1 'polypeptide(L)'
;MMSHRFSPTRWYPRTLLGFLLIVSAALPVGSSTPKEPRPDDRVGAATEILIEIDDRSDLGRLTRLVSIDNVDGTEVRASATPAQLAALRTAGFRWEIVPSAAKADAVMCPDGWADDDERSWSCYPTYDQYTAMMNRCAAVHPEICRLVDLGPTANTVRPHRLLAVIISDNPGLEEDEPEVLLTSTIHGDETTGYALTLRLIDHLLAEYGSNDNITDLIDSTEIWVNPLANPDGTYRGGDDSVTDAIRFYTTSTGGNSNVDGNRNFPSMPNDDDPNGSDHPDNRSWWPETEAMMALAESETFVLSANFHGGAEVVNYPWDTVSRRHPDTQWFSQLSGDWADLAQADSPGGYMTNPYNSGITNGYEWYQTFGSRQDWVTYFHGGREVTIEISTIKLVPASELDDFWQWNRRALLDFIGHAHHGIRGVVTDQHGEPLAATIEVLGLDTEIDGSMIRTDPDVGDFHRLLLPSLYDLEIRADGCVAEKVFGVAVGGANSTRIDASLWCNRVLRPSRRVAP
;
A
#
# COMPACT_ATOMS: atom_id res chain seq x y z
N MET A 1 11.25 -20.27 31.38
CA MET A 1 10.05 -20.42 30.57
C MET A 1 9.04 -19.40 31.05
N MET A 2 9.09 -18.21 30.52
CA MET A 2 8.06 -17.17 30.70
C MET A 2 7.57 -16.82 29.31
N SER A 3 6.37 -17.24 29.00
CA SER A 3 5.67 -16.90 27.77
C SER A 3 5.19 -15.46 27.86
N HIS A 4 5.85 -14.56 27.18
CA HIS A 4 5.26 -13.25 26.90
C HIS A 4 4.33 -13.42 25.71
N ARG A 5 3.04 -13.46 26.00
CA ARG A 5 2.00 -13.37 24.99
C ARG A 5 1.92 -11.90 24.53
N PHE A 6 2.27 -11.64 23.29
CA PHE A 6 1.80 -10.46 22.60
C PHE A 6 0.28 -10.57 22.49
N SER A 7 -0.42 -9.67 23.11
CA SER A 7 -1.85 -9.51 22.93
C SER A 7 -2.06 -8.46 21.85
N PRO A 8 -2.58 -8.78 20.66
CA PRO A 8 -2.88 -7.81 19.62
C PRO A 8 -4.28 -7.24 19.83
N THR A 9 -4.60 -6.75 21.01
CA THR A 9 -5.92 -6.19 21.25
C THR A 9 -5.83 -4.84 21.94
N ARG A 10 -5.67 -3.78 21.16
CA ARG A 10 -6.23 -2.49 21.50
C ARG A 10 -7.20 -2.09 20.40
N TRP A 11 -8.43 -2.54 20.54
CA TRP A 11 -9.57 -2.05 19.80
C TRP A 11 -9.87 -0.62 20.23
N TYR A 12 -9.80 0.33 19.30
CA TYR A 12 -10.42 1.63 19.46
C TYR A 12 -11.74 1.62 18.70
N PRO A 13 -12.86 1.96 19.35
CA PRO A 13 -14.15 2.02 18.67
C PRO A 13 -14.16 3.18 17.68
N ARG A 14 -14.61 2.92 16.46
CA ARG A 14 -15.02 3.96 15.49
C ARG A 14 -15.96 4.93 16.18
N THR A 15 -15.58 6.19 16.28
CA THR A 15 -16.46 7.28 16.72
C THR A 15 -16.69 8.21 15.55
N LEU A 16 -17.94 8.25 15.09
CA LEU A 16 -18.48 9.31 14.22
C LEU A 16 -18.07 10.68 14.80
N LEU A 17 -17.33 11.48 14.05
CA LEU A 17 -17.06 12.89 14.37
C LEU A 17 -18.31 13.73 14.08
N GLY A 18 -19.19 13.81 15.04
CA GLY A 18 -20.15 14.90 15.15
C GLY A 18 -19.46 16.11 15.78
N PHE A 19 -19.38 17.24 15.07
CA PHE A 19 -18.87 18.50 15.62
C PHE A 19 -19.75 18.96 16.78
N LEU A 20 -19.22 18.92 17.99
CA LEU A 20 -19.76 19.68 19.12
C LEU A 20 -18.59 20.38 19.83
N LEU A 21 -18.63 21.71 19.81
CA LEU A 21 -17.78 22.58 20.62
C LEU A 21 -18.00 22.29 22.11
N ILE A 22 -16.98 21.80 22.81
CA ILE A 22 -16.97 21.79 24.28
C ILE A 22 -15.68 22.43 24.78
N VAL A 23 -15.88 23.39 25.65
CA VAL A 23 -14.88 24.16 26.40
C VAL A 23 -14.09 23.21 27.30
N SER A 24 -12.77 23.31 27.24
CA SER A 24 -11.79 22.47 27.94
C SER A 24 -11.69 22.78 29.44
N ALA A 25 -11.65 21.69 30.23
CA ALA A 25 -10.99 21.71 31.55
C ALA A 25 -9.74 20.82 31.44
N ALA A 26 -8.57 21.40 31.56
CA ALA A 26 -7.29 20.75 31.45
C ALA A 26 -6.99 19.87 32.68
N LEU A 27 -6.72 18.56 32.41
CA LEU A 27 -5.98 17.71 33.33
C LEU A 27 -4.57 17.48 32.77
N PRO A 28 -3.51 17.39 33.57
CA PRO A 28 -2.16 17.32 33.07
C PRO A 28 -1.90 15.93 32.45
N VAL A 29 -1.79 15.89 31.15
CA VAL A 29 -1.18 14.78 30.41
C VAL A 29 0.32 14.88 30.63
N GLY A 30 0.93 13.80 31.11
CA GLY A 30 2.38 13.72 31.24
C GLY A 30 3.03 14.01 29.89
N SER A 31 3.83 15.07 29.81
CA SER A 31 4.58 15.46 28.66
C SER A 31 5.66 14.42 28.38
N SER A 32 5.43 13.54 27.42
CA SER A 32 6.53 12.99 26.66
C SER A 32 7.05 14.14 25.78
N THR A 33 8.15 14.74 26.19
CA THR A 33 8.88 15.69 25.34
C THR A 33 9.19 14.98 24.01
N PRO A 34 8.88 15.60 22.86
CA PRO A 34 9.36 15.11 21.58
C PRO A 34 10.89 14.96 21.69
N LYS A 35 11.40 13.78 21.36
CA LYS A 35 12.83 13.53 21.32
C LYS A 35 13.39 14.49 20.29
N GLU A 36 14.28 15.39 20.69
CA GLU A 36 14.96 16.30 19.75
C GLU A 36 15.57 15.45 18.62
N PRO A 37 15.41 15.82 17.34
CA PRO A 37 16.03 15.14 16.23
C PRO A 37 17.54 15.10 16.45
N ARG A 38 18.13 13.93 16.26
CA ARG A 38 19.58 13.76 16.44
C ARG A 38 20.35 14.67 15.47
N PRO A 39 21.52 15.18 15.83
CA PRO A 39 22.29 16.12 15.01
C PRO A 39 22.61 15.64 13.58
N ASP A 40 22.54 14.33 13.31
CA ASP A 40 22.82 13.72 12.01
C ASP A 40 21.72 13.92 10.95
N ASP A 41 20.54 14.37 11.33
CA ASP A 41 19.42 14.53 10.41
C ASP A 41 19.53 15.75 9.49
N ARG A 42 20.61 16.53 9.59
CA ARG A 42 20.76 17.82 8.89
C ARG A 42 21.83 17.85 7.79
N VAL A 43 22.48 16.73 7.45
CA VAL A 43 23.68 16.80 6.60
C VAL A 43 23.50 16.05 5.27
N GLY A 44 23.15 16.82 4.26
CA GLY A 44 23.34 16.52 2.84
C GLY A 44 22.19 15.73 2.19
N ALA A 45 21.80 16.18 0.99
CA ALA A 45 20.85 15.45 0.15
C ALA A 45 21.43 14.08 -0.21
N ALA A 46 20.57 13.05 -0.24
CA ALA A 46 20.95 11.76 -0.78
C ALA A 46 21.26 11.88 -2.27
N THR A 47 22.21 11.07 -2.71
CA THR A 47 22.68 11.01 -4.10
C THR A 47 22.42 9.60 -4.62
N GLU A 48 21.96 9.48 -5.83
CA GLU A 48 21.84 8.20 -6.52
C GLU A 48 23.22 7.64 -6.85
N ILE A 49 23.44 6.37 -6.53
CA ILE A 49 24.71 5.68 -6.71
C ILE A 49 24.49 4.31 -7.35
N LEU A 50 25.50 3.85 -8.06
CA LEU A 50 25.64 2.50 -8.55
C LEU A 50 26.72 1.79 -7.72
N ILE A 51 26.37 0.66 -7.15
CA ILE A 51 27.28 -0.19 -6.38
C ILE A 51 27.44 -1.51 -7.15
N GLU A 52 28.65 -1.93 -7.39
CA GLU A 52 28.94 -3.25 -7.92
C GLU A 52 29.31 -4.19 -6.76
N ILE A 53 28.58 -5.29 -6.61
CA ILE A 53 28.83 -6.31 -5.60
C ILE A 53 29.48 -7.54 -6.22
N ASP A 54 30.34 -8.21 -5.47
CA ASP A 54 31.00 -9.43 -5.93
C ASP A 54 30.02 -10.64 -5.86
N ASP A 55 29.10 -10.62 -4.89
CA ASP A 55 28.13 -11.69 -4.65
C ASP A 55 26.84 -11.13 -4.03
N ARG A 56 25.70 -11.70 -4.39
CA ARG A 56 24.38 -11.28 -3.88
C ARG A 56 24.21 -11.44 -2.36
N SER A 57 25.05 -12.24 -1.69
CA SER A 57 25.08 -12.31 -0.22
C SER A 57 25.44 -10.98 0.46
N ASP A 58 26.03 -10.04 -0.28
CA ASP A 58 26.29 -8.68 0.23
C ASP A 58 25.01 -7.81 0.34
N LEU A 59 23.92 -8.19 -0.34
CA LEU A 59 22.67 -7.40 -0.34
C LEU A 59 22.10 -7.19 1.06
N GLY A 60 22.11 -8.22 1.92
CA GLY A 60 21.65 -8.11 3.30
C GLY A 60 22.47 -7.14 4.17
N ARG A 61 23.73 -6.87 3.80
CA ARG A 61 24.55 -5.82 4.42
C ARG A 61 24.24 -4.45 3.83
N LEU A 62 24.06 -4.38 2.51
CA LEU A 62 23.80 -3.13 1.80
C LEU A 62 22.46 -2.51 2.21
N THR A 63 21.40 -3.30 2.30
CA THR A 63 20.06 -2.79 2.67
C THR A 63 20.02 -2.12 4.07
N ARG A 64 21.00 -2.46 4.95
CA ARG A 64 21.17 -1.82 6.27
C ARG A 64 21.98 -0.52 6.23
N LEU A 65 22.67 -0.27 5.14
CA LEU A 65 23.54 0.90 4.96
C LEU A 65 22.91 1.99 4.13
N VAL A 66 22.16 1.62 3.10
CA VAL A 66 21.58 2.53 2.11
C VAL A 66 20.16 2.11 1.74
N SER A 67 19.40 3.04 1.15
CA SER A 67 18.13 2.74 0.53
C SER A 67 18.38 2.18 -0.88
N ILE A 68 18.15 0.87 -1.05
CA ILE A 68 18.26 0.20 -2.35
C ILE A 68 17.03 0.54 -3.19
N ASP A 69 17.25 0.96 -4.43
CA ASP A 69 16.22 1.26 -5.42
C ASP A 69 15.96 0.06 -6.35
N ASN A 70 17.05 -0.59 -6.83
CA ASN A 70 16.95 -1.73 -7.75
C ASN A 70 18.20 -2.60 -7.67
N VAL A 71 18.04 -3.88 -8.00
CA VAL A 71 19.13 -4.85 -8.11
C VAL A 71 18.99 -5.61 -9.43
N ASP A 72 19.99 -5.48 -10.30
CA ASP A 72 20.10 -6.24 -11.55
C ASP A 72 21.42 -7.04 -11.55
N GLY A 73 21.31 -8.34 -11.34
CA GLY A 73 22.48 -9.21 -11.19
C GLY A 73 23.34 -8.80 -10.00
N THR A 74 24.52 -8.22 -10.28
CA THR A 74 25.48 -7.69 -9.30
C THR A 74 25.53 -6.15 -9.27
N GLU A 75 24.74 -5.49 -10.09
CA GLU A 75 24.57 -4.04 -10.05
C GLU A 75 23.44 -3.66 -9.08
N VAL A 76 23.75 -2.77 -8.13
CA VAL A 76 22.82 -2.26 -7.14
C VAL A 76 22.67 -0.75 -7.30
N ARG A 77 21.49 -0.28 -7.68
CA ARG A 77 21.14 1.14 -7.62
C ARG A 77 20.61 1.46 -6.22
N ALA A 78 21.10 2.55 -5.66
CA ALA A 78 20.72 2.97 -4.32
C ALA A 78 20.78 4.49 -4.17
N SER A 79 20.04 4.99 -3.19
CA SER A 79 20.10 6.37 -2.74
C SER A 79 20.85 6.45 -1.42
N ALA A 80 21.89 7.28 -1.35
CA ALA A 80 22.76 7.37 -0.19
C ALA A 80 23.10 8.81 0.20
N THR A 81 23.01 9.11 1.49
CA THR A 81 23.49 10.36 2.09
C THR A 81 25.01 10.38 2.20
N PRO A 82 25.66 11.54 2.40
CA PRO A 82 27.10 11.60 2.65
C PRO A 82 27.58 10.71 3.81
N ALA A 83 26.79 10.57 4.86
CA ALA A 83 27.10 9.69 5.99
C ALA A 83 27.03 8.20 5.57
N GLN A 84 26.04 7.81 4.79
CA GLN A 84 25.88 6.46 4.25
C GLN A 84 27.00 6.14 3.23
N LEU A 85 27.41 7.11 2.40
CA LEU A 85 28.56 6.96 1.50
C LEU A 85 29.86 6.70 2.28
N ALA A 86 30.04 7.36 3.43
CA ALA A 86 31.18 7.10 4.31
C ALA A 86 31.10 5.70 4.96
N ALA A 87 29.90 5.25 5.34
CA ALA A 87 29.64 3.92 5.88
C ALA A 87 29.92 2.82 4.83
N LEU A 88 29.46 3.01 3.59
CA LEU A 88 29.74 2.10 2.47
C LEU A 88 31.26 1.92 2.25
N ARG A 89 32.02 3.03 2.26
CA ARG A 89 33.46 2.99 2.13
C ARG A 89 34.12 2.23 3.27
N THR A 90 33.65 2.44 4.51
CA THR A 90 34.16 1.73 5.70
C THR A 90 33.85 0.24 5.63
N ALA A 91 32.68 -0.12 5.07
CA ALA A 91 32.26 -1.50 4.86
C ALA A 91 32.96 -2.20 3.69
N GLY A 92 33.76 -1.46 2.91
CA GLY A 92 34.58 -1.98 1.80
C GLY A 92 33.85 -1.97 0.44
N PHE A 93 32.65 -1.39 0.34
CA PHE A 93 31.92 -1.29 -0.92
C PHE A 93 32.52 -0.18 -1.81
N ARG A 94 32.53 -0.44 -3.10
CA ARG A 94 32.85 0.54 -4.15
C ARG A 94 31.53 1.01 -4.77
N TRP A 95 31.46 2.28 -5.06
CA TRP A 95 30.31 2.90 -5.67
C TRP A 95 30.74 4.06 -6.57
N GLU A 96 29.93 4.38 -7.52
CA GLU A 96 30.02 5.59 -8.34
C GLU A 96 28.71 6.38 -8.28
N ILE A 97 28.82 7.70 -8.44
CA ILE A 97 27.63 8.55 -8.52
C ILE A 97 27.01 8.33 -9.89
N VAL A 98 25.73 7.96 -9.91
CA VAL A 98 24.95 7.99 -11.15
C VAL A 98 24.73 9.45 -11.49
N PRO A 99 25.23 9.95 -12.65
CA PRO A 99 24.88 11.29 -13.08
C PRO A 99 23.35 11.34 -13.12
N SER A 100 22.75 12.31 -12.43
CA SER A 100 21.32 12.56 -12.60
C SER A 100 21.08 12.65 -14.10
N ALA A 101 20.42 11.64 -14.68
CA ALA A 101 19.96 11.75 -16.06
C ALA A 101 19.31 13.12 -16.13
N ALA A 102 19.64 13.93 -17.13
CA ALA A 102 19.02 15.23 -17.29
C ALA A 102 17.53 14.98 -17.08
N LYS A 103 17.02 15.45 -15.91
CA LYS A 103 15.65 15.12 -15.50
C LYS A 103 14.81 15.51 -16.68
N ALA A 104 14.09 14.54 -17.26
CA ALA A 104 13.28 14.82 -18.43
C ALA A 104 12.44 16.05 -18.10
N ASP A 105 12.40 17.03 -19.00
CA ASP A 105 11.56 18.20 -18.79
C ASP A 105 10.16 17.70 -18.54
N ALA A 106 9.72 17.73 -17.28
CA ALA A 106 8.37 17.33 -16.93
C ALA A 106 7.42 18.34 -17.56
N VAL A 107 6.68 17.88 -18.55
CA VAL A 107 5.63 18.73 -19.15
C VAL A 107 4.49 18.80 -18.14
N MET A 108 4.28 19.97 -17.57
CA MET A 108 3.16 20.21 -16.65
C MET A 108 1.87 20.43 -17.43
N CYS A 109 0.74 20.02 -16.85
CA CYS A 109 -0.57 20.15 -17.47
C CYS A 109 -0.97 21.63 -17.64
N PRO A 110 -1.70 21.96 -18.70
CA PRO A 110 -2.14 23.33 -18.93
C PRO A 110 -3.19 23.78 -17.90
N ASP A 111 -3.38 25.11 -17.79
CA ASP A 111 -4.45 25.67 -16.97
C ASP A 111 -5.82 25.09 -17.36
N GLY A 112 -6.64 24.77 -16.36
CA GLY A 112 -7.97 24.20 -16.56
C GLY A 112 -7.99 22.69 -16.81
N TRP A 113 -6.85 22.01 -16.82
CA TRP A 113 -6.75 20.57 -17.06
C TRP A 113 -7.65 19.74 -16.14
N ALA A 114 -7.75 20.07 -14.87
CA ALA A 114 -8.57 19.32 -13.90
C ALA A 114 -10.08 19.39 -14.21
N ASP A 115 -10.54 20.44 -14.91
CA ASP A 115 -11.94 20.67 -15.26
C ASP A 115 -12.30 20.20 -16.68
N ASP A 116 -11.32 19.75 -17.46
CA ASP A 116 -11.51 19.31 -18.85
C ASP A 116 -11.89 17.82 -18.89
N ASP A 117 -13.07 17.48 -19.39
CA ASP A 117 -13.54 16.11 -19.52
C ASP A 117 -12.79 15.32 -20.62
N GLU A 118 -12.19 16.04 -21.59
CA GLU A 118 -11.34 15.46 -22.65
C GLU A 118 -9.84 15.71 -22.38
N ARG A 119 -9.44 15.78 -21.11
CA ARG A 119 -8.08 16.14 -20.69
C ARG A 119 -7.01 15.27 -21.31
N SER A 120 -5.90 15.91 -21.68
CA SER A 120 -4.69 15.19 -22.09
C SER A 120 -4.00 14.56 -20.88
N TRP A 121 -3.57 13.32 -21.03
CA TRP A 121 -2.78 12.60 -20.04
C TRP A 121 -1.27 12.59 -20.34
N SER A 122 -0.84 13.31 -21.38
CA SER A 122 0.58 13.48 -21.72
C SER A 122 1.21 14.68 -20.98
N CYS A 123 0.88 14.84 -19.70
CA CYS A 123 1.41 15.89 -18.81
C CYS A 123 1.28 15.44 -17.35
N TYR A 124 2.08 16.08 -16.47
CA TYR A 124 1.96 15.91 -15.02
C TYR A 124 1.14 17.06 -14.43
N PRO A 125 0.15 16.81 -13.56
CA PRO A 125 -0.59 17.88 -12.93
C PRO A 125 0.27 18.66 -11.94
N THR A 126 -0.02 19.93 -11.73
CA THR A 126 0.43 20.68 -10.55
C THR A 126 -0.27 20.14 -9.31
N TYR A 127 0.23 20.47 -8.10
CA TYR A 127 -0.45 20.04 -6.88
C TYR A 127 -1.88 20.60 -6.78
N ASP A 128 -2.09 21.84 -7.20
CA ASP A 128 -3.42 22.45 -7.24
C ASP A 128 -4.35 21.74 -8.23
N GLN A 129 -3.84 21.34 -9.40
CA GLN A 129 -4.61 20.56 -10.38
C GLN A 129 -4.93 19.15 -9.87
N TYR A 130 -3.99 18.50 -9.18
CA TYR A 130 -4.23 17.23 -8.52
C TYR A 130 -5.35 17.33 -7.48
N THR A 131 -5.25 18.30 -6.59
CA THR A 131 -6.29 18.49 -5.55
C THR A 131 -7.63 18.88 -6.15
N ALA A 132 -7.64 19.69 -7.20
CA ALA A 132 -8.86 20.05 -7.94
C ALA A 132 -9.51 18.81 -8.58
N MET A 133 -8.73 17.94 -9.22
CA MET A 133 -9.22 16.69 -9.81
C MET A 133 -9.81 15.77 -8.75
N MET A 134 -9.11 15.54 -7.63
CA MET A 134 -9.61 14.68 -6.54
C MET A 134 -10.93 15.20 -5.95
N ASN A 135 -11.05 16.53 -5.78
CA ASN A 135 -12.30 17.15 -5.34
C ASN A 135 -13.42 17.04 -6.39
N ARG A 136 -13.08 17.18 -7.68
CA ARG A 136 -14.04 17.10 -8.78
C ARG A 136 -14.67 15.72 -8.87
N CYS A 137 -13.91 14.64 -8.68
CA CYS A 137 -14.43 13.26 -8.69
C CYS A 137 -15.63 13.13 -7.76
N ALA A 138 -15.50 13.52 -6.51
CA ALA A 138 -16.58 13.46 -5.53
C ALA A 138 -17.70 14.50 -5.80
N ALA A 139 -17.39 15.65 -6.41
CA ALA A 139 -18.37 16.68 -6.69
C ALA A 139 -19.25 16.36 -7.91
N VAL A 140 -18.70 15.67 -8.92
CA VAL A 140 -19.41 15.34 -10.18
C VAL A 140 -20.11 13.99 -10.09
N HIS A 141 -19.53 13.04 -9.35
CA HIS A 141 -20.02 11.67 -9.19
C HIS A 141 -20.29 11.31 -7.71
N PRO A 142 -21.06 12.11 -6.95
CA PRO A 142 -21.24 11.90 -5.52
C PRO A 142 -21.95 10.57 -5.16
N GLU A 143 -22.58 9.94 -6.11
CA GLU A 143 -23.27 8.65 -5.99
C GLU A 143 -22.29 7.47 -6.02
N ILE A 144 -21.11 7.62 -6.65
CA ILE A 144 -20.13 6.53 -6.80
C ILE A 144 -18.70 6.95 -6.42
N CYS A 145 -18.49 8.19 -5.97
CA CYS A 145 -17.17 8.66 -5.59
C CYS A 145 -17.21 9.53 -4.33
N ARG A 146 -16.36 9.21 -3.36
CA ARG A 146 -16.17 9.98 -2.12
C ARG A 146 -14.70 10.34 -1.93
N LEU A 147 -14.42 11.62 -1.67
CA LEU A 147 -13.09 12.08 -1.29
C LEU A 147 -12.83 11.84 0.20
N VAL A 148 -11.68 11.29 0.52
CA VAL A 148 -11.18 11.09 1.88
C VAL A 148 -9.88 11.85 2.07
N ASP A 149 -9.83 12.67 3.10
CA ASP A 149 -8.65 13.40 3.53
C ASP A 149 -7.97 12.64 4.67
N LEU A 150 -6.85 11.96 4.37
CA LEU A 150 -6.11 11.13 5.31
C LEU A 150 -5.25 11.94 6.30
N GLY A 151 -5.08 13.23 6.05
CA GLY A 151 -4.35 14.10 6.95
C GLY A 151 -3.28 14.95 6.26
N PRO A 152 -2.63 15.84 7.03
CA PRO A 152 -1.54 16.66 6.53
C PRO A 152 -0.23 15.86 6.48
N THR A 153 0.64 16.25 5.54
CA THR A 153 2.02 15.77 5.49
C THR A 153 2.89 16.37 6.60
N ALA A 154 4.15 15.89 6.69
CA ALA A 154 5.13 16.41 7.63
C ALA A 154 5.60 17.85 7.34
N ASN A 155 5.33 18.39 6.16
CA ASN A 155 5.76 19.73 5.77
C ASN A 155 4.96 20.81 6.49
N THR A 156 5.58 21.46 7.47
CA THR A 156 4.92 22.52 8.26
C THR A 156 4.94 23.90 7.59
N VAL A 157 5.73 24.08 6.54
CA VAL A 157 5.86 25.34 5.81
C VAL A 157 4.82 25.45 4.69
N ARG A 158 4.59 24.34 4.01
CA ARG A 158 3.61 24.17 2.95
C ARG A 158 3.00 22.77 3.08
N PRO A 159 2.08 22.60 4.03
CA PRO A 159 1.51 21.28 4.29
C PRO A 159 0.64 20.87 3.11
N HIS A 160 1.02 19.78 2.46
CA HIS A 160 0.14 19.09 1.54
C HIS A 160 -0.85 18.20 2.30
N ARG A 161 -1.83 17.67 1.58
CA ARG A 161 -2.80 16.71 2.11
C ARG A 161 -2.59 15.37 1.45
N LEU A 162 -2.73 14.30 2.22
CA LEU A 162 -2.86 12.95 1.69
C LEU A 162 -4.33 12.73 1.35
N LEU A 163 -4.61 12.56 0.08
CA LEU A 163 -5.98 12.42 -0.42
C LEU A 163 -6.16 11.02 -1.02
N ALA A 164 -7.29 10.40 -0.71
CA ALA A 164 -7.76 9.20 -1.39
C ALA A 164 -9.19 9.42 -1.88
N VAL A 165 -9.62 8.67 -2.88
CA VAL A 165 -11.04 8.54 -3.24
C VAL A 165 -11.48 7.11 -2.98
N ILE A 166 -12.75 6.97 -2.59
CA ILE A 166 -13.50 5.72 -2.58
C ILE A 166 -14.38 5.72 -3.82
N ILE A 167 -14.32 4.65 -4.60
CA ILE A 167 -15.18 4.42 -5.76
C ILE A 167 -15.93 3.12 -5.51
N SER A 168 -17.25 3.19 -5.36
CA SER A 168 -18.19 2.10 -5.12
C SER A 168 -19.59 2.60 -5.47
N ASP A 169 -20.58 1.76 -5.60
CA ASP A 169 -21.99 2.17 -5.80
C ASP A 169 -22.60 2.85 -4.57
N ASN A 170 -22.01 2.63 -3.37
CA ASN A 170 -22.39 3.24 -2.09
C ASN A 170 -21.18 3.75 -1.29
N PRO A 171 -20.36 4.68 -1.81
CA PRO A 171 -19.04 5.02 -1.25
C PRO A 171 -19.12 5.54 0.19
N GLY A 172 -18.52 4.78 1.11
CA GLY A 172 -18.49 5.07 2.53
C GLY A 172 -19.65 4.49 3.33
N LEU A 173 -20.37 3.52 2.77
CA LEU A 173 -21.22 2.57 3.48
C LEU A 173 -20.47 1.23 3.53
N GLU A 174 -20.28 0.66 4.71
CA GLU A 174 -19.72 -0.67 4.86
C GLU A 174 -20.72 -1.73 4.40
N GLU A 175 -20.33 -2.52 3.41
CA GLU A 175 -21.15 -3.56 2.79
C GLU A 175 -20.39 -4.90 2.72
N ASP A 176 -21.09 -5.98 2.34
CA ASP A 176 -20.51 -7.31 2.15
C ASP A 176 -19.81 -7.37 0.78
N GLU A 177 -18.76 -6.58 0.62
CA GLU A 177 -17.95 -6.49 -0.59
C GLU A 177 -16.44 -6.32 -0.28
N PRO A 178 -15.53 -6.76 -1.17
CA PRO A 178 -14.12 -6.64 -0.90
C PRO A 178 -13.62 -5.21 -1.04
N GLU A 179 -12.78 -4.78 -0.10
CA GLU A 179 -12.06 -3.51 -0.16
C GLU A 179 -10.70 -3.68 -0.85
N VAL A 180 -10.44 -2.86 -1.87
CA VAL A 180 -9.17 -2.86 -2.61
C VAL A 180 -8.48 -1.51 -2.49
N LEU A 181 -7.18 -1.50 -2.11
CA LEU A 181 -6.39 -0.28 -1.98
C LEU A 181 -5.31 -0.18 -3.05
N LEU A 182 -5.37 0.87 -3.85
CA LEU A 182 -4.34 1.22 -4.83
C LEU A 182 -3.62 2.50 -4.39
N THR A 183 -2.32 2.43 -4.15
CA THR A 183 -1.54 3.61 -3.77
C THR A 183 -0.33 3.78 -4.66
N SER A 184 0.11 5.01 -4.84
CA SER A 184 1.30 5.30 -5.63
C SER A 184 2.19 6.34 -4.96
N THR A 185 3.44 6.38 -5.41
CA THR A 185 4.36 7.50 -5.15
C THR A 185 4.68 7.68 -3.67
N ILE A 186 4.83 6.57 -2.93
CA ILE A 186 5.42 6.59 -1.58
C ILE A 186 6.87 7.09 -1.65
N HIS A 187 7.58 6.81 -2.74
CA HIS A 187 8.78 7.50 -3.16
C HIS A 187 8.37 8.66 -4.10
N GLY A 188 8.62 9.88 -3.68
CA GLY A 188 8.08 11.06 -4.36
C GLY A 188 8.58 11.27 -5.79
N ASP A 189 9.72 10.66 -6.17
CA ASP A 189 10.32 10.74 -7.50
C ASP A 189 9.84 9.64 -8.47
N GLU A 190 9.00 8.71 -8.04
CA GLU A 190 8.46 7.61 -8.83
C GLU A 190 7.04 7.95 -9.31
N THR A 191 6.95 8.76 -10.37
CA THR A 191 5.70 9.47 -10.71
C THR A 191 4.83 8.78 -11.77
N THR A 192 5.26 7.68 -12.37
CA THR A 192 4.49 6.98 -13.41
C THR A 192 3.19 6.44 -12.83
N GLY A 193 3.25 5.75 -11.68
CA GLY A 193 2.07 5.23 -11.00
C GLY A 193 1.10 6.32 -10.55
N TYR A 194 1.59 7.52 -10.22
CA TYR A 194 0.76 8.69 -9.93
C TYR A 194 -0.15 9.06 -11.11
N ALA A 195 0.43 9.17 -12.30
CA ALA A 195 -0.35 9.46 -13.51
C ALA A 195 -1.33 8.33 -13.84
N LEU A 196 -0.92 7.07 -13.68
CA LEU A 196 -1.77 5.90 -13.96
C LEU A 196 -2.98 5.83 -13.04
N THR A 197 -2.77 6.00 -11.74
CA THR A 197 -3.85 5.88 -10.74
C THR A 197 -4.83 7.05 -10.81
N LEU A 198 -4.36 8.26 -11.12
CA LEU A 198 -5.26 9.38 -11.45
C LEU A 198 -6.11 9.07 -12.68
N ARG A 199 -5.49 8.51 -13.73
CA ARG A 199 -6.22 8.14 -14.96
C ARG A 199 -7.18 6.97 -14.73
N LEU A 200 -6.85 6.07 -13.81
CA LEU A 200 -7.77 4.99 -13.41
C LEU A 200 -9.04 5.57 -12.77
N ILE A 201 -8.92 6.52 -11.85
CA ILE A 201 -10.07 7.21 -11.25
C ILE A 201 -10.97 7.78 -12.35
N ASP A 202 -10.39 8.57 -13.26
CA ASP A 202 -11.11 9.20 -14.38
C ASP A 202 -11.79 8.15 -15.25
N HIS A 203 -11.10 7.07 -15.59
CA HIS A 203 -11.61 5.98 -16.42
C HIS A 203 -12.79 5.24 -15.75
N LEU A 204 -12.67 4.88 -14.48
CA LEU A 204 -13.73 4.18 -13.74
C LEU A 204 -15.02 5.03 -13.69
N LEU A 205 -14.89 6.32 -13.36
CA LEU A 205 -16.03 7.22 -13.27
C LEU A 205 -16.67 7.52 -14.63
N ALA A 206 -15.87 7.66 -15.70
CA ALA A 206 -16.39 7.93 -17.04
C ALA A 206 -17.10 6.74 -17.68
N GLU A 207 -16.68 5.51 -17.37
CA GLU A 207 -17.22 4.28 -17.94
C GLU A 207 -18.39 3.69 -17.14
N TYR A 208 -18.62 4.13 -15.91
CA TYR A 208 -19.73 3.66 -15.07
C TYR A 208 -21.07 3.89 -15.74
N GLY A 209 -21.92 2.87 -15.73
CA GLY A 209 -23.24 2.87 -16.38
C GLY A 209 -23.22 2.76 -17.91
N SER A 210 -22.03 2.80 -18.55
CA SER A 210 -21.88 2.65 -20.00
C SER A 210 -21.09 1.39 -20.40
N ASN A 211 -20.22 0.89 -19.52
CA ASN A 211 -19.44 -0.32 -19.67
C ASN A 211 -19.84 -1.31 -18.58
N ASP A 212 -20.48 -2.40 -18.97
CA ASP A 212 -21.04 -3.38 -18.01
C ASP A 212 -19.95 -3.94 -17.08
N ASN A 213 -18.72 -4.22 -17.59
CA ASN A 213 -17.65 -4.77 -16.76
C ASN A 213 -17.15 -3.75 -15.69
N ILE A 214 -17.07 -2.48 -16.04
CA ILE A 214 -16.67 -1.42 -15.09
C ILE A 214 -17.80 -1.17 -14.09
N THR A 215 -19.04 -1.19 -14.55
CA THR A 215 -20.22 -1.03 -13.69
C THR A 215 -20.29 -2.17 -12.67
N ASP A 216 -20.20 -3.42 -13.12
CA ASP A 216 -20.22 -4.61 -12.25
C ASP A 216 -19.04 -4.58 -11.24
N LEU A 217 -17.87 -4.09 -11.66
CA LEU A 217 -16.70 -3.96 -10.79
C LEU A 217 -16.93 -2.94 -9.66
N ILE A 218 -17.49 -1.77 -9.99
CA ILE A 218 -17.80 -0.70 -9.04
C ILE A 218 -18.98 -1.08 -8.14
N ASP A 219 -19.99 -1.78 -8.67
CA ASP A 219 -21.17 -2.22 -7.93
C ASP A 219 -20.88 -3.40 -6.97
N SER A 220 -19.67 -3.95 -6.99
CA SER A 220 -19.30 -5.12 -6.18
C SER A 220 -17.99 -4.98 -5.40
N THR A 221 -17.35 -3.79 -5.44
CA THR A 221 -16.01 -3.59 -4.85
C THR A 221 -15.87 -2.17 -4.31
N GLU A 222 -15.45 -2.01 -3.08
CA GLU A 222 -15.02 -0.71 -2.58
C GLU A 222 -13.56 -0.45 -2.99
N ILE A 223 -13.36 0.43 -3.98
CA ILE A 223 -12.05 0.72 -4.58
C ILE A 223 -11.49 2.01 -3.99
N TRP A 224 -10.46 1.90 -3.17
CA TRP A 224 -9.71 3.02 -2.62
C TRP A 224 -8.51 3.35 -3.50
N VAL A 225 -8.37 4.61 -3.90
CA VAL A 225 -7.24 5.06 -4.70
C VAL A 225 -6.57 6.27 -4.03
N ASN A 226 -5.31 6.10 -3.64
CA ASN A 226 -4.43 7.19 -3.17
C ASN A 226 -3.30 7.39 -4.19
N PRO A 227 -3.43 8.29 -5.15
CA PRO A 227 -2.45 8.47 -6.23
C PRO A 227 -1.10 9.02 -5.76
N LEU A 228 -1.06 9.70 -4.61
CA LEU A 228 0.07 10.50 -4.19
C LEU A 228 0.33 10.38 -2.68
N ALA A 229 1.06 9.34 -2.29
CA ALA A 229 1.37 9.04 -0.88
C ALA A 229 2.52 9.89 -0.30
N ASN A 230 3.31 10.57 -1.16
CA ASN A 230 4.40 11.47 -0.74
C ASN A 230 4.37 12.77 -1.56
N PRO A 231 3.35 13.61 -1.41
CA PRO A 231 3.25 14.86 -2.16
C PRO A 231 4.39 15.83 -1.88
N ASP A 232 4.93 15.87 -0.66
CA ASP A 232 6.05 16.73 -0.30
C ASP A 232 7.33 16.33 -1.04
N GLY A 233 7.58 15.04 -1.22
CA GLY A 233 8.69 14.52 -2.01
C GLY A 233 8.51 14.82 -3.50
N THR A 234 7.31 14.63 -4.03
CA THR A 234 6.98 14.85 -5.44
C THR A 234 7.08 16.32 -5.81
N TYR A 235 6.48 17.20 -5.01
CA TYR A 235 6.48 18.64 -5.23
C TYR A 235 7.54 19.39 -4.42
N ARG A 236 8.66 18.72 -4.14
CA ARG A 236 9.73 19.31 -3.33
C ARG A 236 10.24 20.64 -3.87
N GLY A 237 10.33 20.78 -5.18
CA GLY A 237 10.80 22.01 -5.85
C GLY A 237 9.79 23.14 -5.85
N GLY A 238 8.50 22.82 -5.78
CA GLY A 238 7.38 23.76 -5.89
C GLY A 238 6.12 23.03 -6.35
N ASP A 239 4.93 23.58 -6.03
CA ASP A 239 3.63 22.97 -6.34
C ASP A 239 3.33 22.90 -7.83
N ASP A 240 4.10 23.63 -8.62
CA ASP A 240 3.96 23.79 -10.06
C ASP A 240 4.88 22.87 -10.88
N SER A 241 5.69 22.01 -10.23
CA SER A 241 6.61 21.13 -10.94
C SER A 241 6.97 19.86 -10.16
N VAL A 242 7.02 18.72 -10.87
CA VAL A 242 7.53 17.45 -10.38
C VAL A 242 9.03 17.23 -10.71
N THR A 243 9.68 18.19 -11.36
CA THR A 243 11.07 18.02 -11.88
C THR A 243 12.10 17.83 -10.75
N ASP A 244 11.89 18.45 -9.58
CA ASP A 244 12.79 18.34 -8.43
C ASP A 244 12.32 17.32 -7.39
N ALA A 245 11.47 16.39 -7.79
CA ALA A 245 10.99 15.30 -6.95
C ALA A 245 12.14 14.50 -6.34
N ILE A 246 11.92 13.99 -5.13
CA ILE A 246 12.86 13.13 -4.39
C ILE A 246 12.15 11.92 -3.81
N ARG A 247 12.90 10.85 -3.62
CA ARG A 247 12.45 9.59 -3.02
C ARG A 247 11.85 9.78 -1.62
N PHE A 248 12.53 10.53 -0.77
CA PHE A 248 12.32 10.58 0.67
C PHE A 248 11.19 11.54 1.08
N TYR A 249 10.63 11.32 2.26
CA TYR A 249 9.77 12.32 2.92
C TYR A 249 10.55 13.61 3.19
N THR A 250 9.85 14.73 3.30
CA THR A 250 10.46 16.02 3.58
C THR A 250 9.57 16.91 4.45
N THR A 251 10.20 17.75 5.28
CA THR A 251 9.51 18.68 6.20
C THR A 251 9.44 20.11 5.68
N SER A 252 10.03 20.40 4.51
CA SER A 252 10.06 21.74 3.94
C SER A 252 10.37 21.73 2.45
N THR A 253 9.91 22.75 1.74
CA THR A 253 10.27 22.99 0.33
C THR A 253 11.80 23.01 0.17
N GLY A 254 12.31 22.22 -0.75
CA GLY A 254 13.75 22.07 -0.95
C GLY A 254 14.47 21.26 0.15
N GLY A 255 13.75 20.81 1.18
CA GLY A 255 14.28 19.97 2.27
C GLY A 255 14.51 18.51 1.85
N ASN A 256 15.13 17.76 2.74
CA ASN A 256 15.29 16.31 2.63
C ASN A 256 15.41 15.73 4.05
N SER A 257 14.54 14.76 4.39
CA SER A 257 14.60 14.09 5.70
C SER A 257 15.52 12.87 5.68
N ASN A 258 15.78 12.30 4.48
CA ASN A 258 16.40 11.00 4.29
C ASN A 258 15.62 9.84 4.95
N VAL A 259 14.32 10.00 5.17
CA VAL A 259 13.43 8.93 5.62
C VAL A 259 12.76 8.32 4.41
N ASP A 260 13.06 7.06 4.17
CA ASP A 260 12.43 6.26 3.13
C ASP A 260 11.04 5.81 3.62
N GLY A 261 9.97 6.24 2.95
CA GLY A 261 8.60 5.90 3.33
C GLY A 261 8.34 4.40 3.31
N ASN A 262 8.96 3.67 2.37
CA ASN A 262 8.83 2.21 2.26
C ASN A 262 9.86 1.43 3.11
N ARG A 263 10.39 2.05 4.16
CA ARG A 263 11.23 1.45 5.22
C ARG A 263 10.78 1.90 6.61
N ASN A 264 9.69 2.68 6.69
CA ASN A 264 9.25 3.35 7.91
C ASN A 264 8.01 2.68 8.54
N PHE A 265 7.60 1.50 8.06
CA PHE A 265 6.55 0.67 8.68
C PHE A 265 7.15 -0.32 9.69
N PRO A 266 6.35 -0.84 10.64
CA PRO A 266 6.77 -1.96 11.48
C PRO A 266 7.22 -3.15 10.65
N SER A 267 8.30 -3.80 11.08
CA SER A 267 8.82 -5.00 10.45
C SER A 267 8.38 -6.26 11.19
N MET A 268 7.98 -7.27 10.45
CA MET A 268 7.64 -8.58 10.97
C MET A 268 8.86 -9.26 11.66
N PRO A 269 8.62 -10.27 12.53
CA PRO A 269 9.69 -11.09 13.12
C PRO A 269 10.56 -11.76 12.05
N ASN A 270 11.88 -11.70 12.25
CA ASN A 270 12.86 -12.25 11.35
C ASN A 270 14.05 -12.86 12.12
N ASP A 271 15.02 -13.46 11.41
CA ASP A 271 16.14 -14.18 12.05
C ASP A 271 17.05 -13.26 12.90
N ASP A 272 17.17 -11.99 12.53
CA ASP A 272 17.99 -11.00 13.25
C ASP A 272 17.21 -10.31 14.39
N ASP A 273 15.89 -10.22 14.26
CA ASP A 273 14.97 -9.69 15.27
C ASP A 273 13.73 -10.60 15.40
N PRO A 274 13.79 -11.61 16.30
CA PRO A 274 12.69 -12.56 16.48
C PRO A 274 11.38 -11.97 17.03
N ASN A 275 11.40 -10.72 17.45
CA ASN A 275 10.20 -10.00 17.93
C ASN A 275 9.62 -9.05 16.87
N GLY A 276 10.36 -8.80 15.79
CA GLY A 276 10.07 -7.72 14.87
C GLY A 276 10.44 -6.34 15.47
N SER A 277 10.31 -5.31 14.70
CA SER A 277 10.63 -3.94 15.13
C SER A 277 9.56 -2.95 14.68
N ASP A 278 9.09 -2.11 15.59
CA ASP A 278 8.22 -0.99 15.24
C ASP A 278 8.95 0.08 14.41
N HIS A 279 10.28 0.17 14.57
CA HIS A 279 11.11 1.19 13.91
C HIS A 279 12.37 0.56 13.30
N PRO A 280 12.24 -0.25 12.21
CA PRO A 280 13.37 -0.97 11.63
C PRO A 280 14.43 -0.04 11.03
N ASP A 281 14.05 1.17 10.62
CA ASP A 281 14.92 2.25 10.11
C ASP A 281 15.52 3.12 11.25
N ASN A 282 15.24 2.82 12.52
CA ASN A 282 15.59 3.61 13.70
C ASN A 282 15.06 5.06 13.67
N ARG A 283 13.94 5.30 12.97
CA ARG A 283 13.23 6.58 12.90
C ARG A 283 11.87 6.47 13.59
N SER A 284 11.33 7.59 14.02
CA SER A 284 9.90 7.67 14.37
C SER A 284 9.07 7.55 13.09
N TRP A 285 7.86 7.07 13.22
CA TRP A 285 6.91 7.11 12.10
C TRP A 285 6.69 8.54 11.63
N TRP A 286 6.62 8.70 10.33
CA TRP A 286 6.30 9.99 9.73
C TRP A 286 4.79 10.15 9.62
N PRO A 287 4.27 11.40 9.59
CA PRO A 287 2.83 11.64 9.45
C PRO A 287 2.19 10.90 8.28
N GLU A 288 2.91 10.79 7.16
CA GLU A 288 2.46 10.04 5.99
C GLU A 288 2.38 8.53 6.27
N THR A 289 3.36 7.96 6.99
CA THR A 289 3.32 6.57 7.45
C THR A 289 2.19 6.36 8.46
N GLU A 290 2.05 7.26 9.46
CA GLU A 290 0.97 7.19 10.46
C GLU A 290 -0.41 7.26 9.81
N ALA A 291 -0.58 8.11 8.77
CA ALA A 291 -1.84 8.23 8.04
C ALA A 291 -2.20 6.93 7.30
N MET A 292 -1.23 6.31 6.62
CA MET A 292 -1.44 5.03 5.92
C MET A 292 -1.68 3.88 6.90
N MET A 293 -1.02 3.89 8.06
CA MET A 293 -1.26 2.91 9.12
C MET A 293 -2.67 3.06 9.70
N ALA A 294 -3.09 4.30 9.96
CA ALA A 294 -4.44 4.58 10.47
C ALA A 294 -5.52 4.16 9.46
N LEU A 295 -5.28 4.36 8.16
CA LEU A 295 -6.17 3.89 7.11
C LEU A 295 -6.30 2.36 7.12
N ALA A 296 -5.20 1.62 7.13
CA ALA A 296 -5.21 0.16 7.16
C ALA A 296 -5.72 -0.42 8.49
N GLU A 297 -5.74 0.36 9.58
CA GLU A 297 -6.37 -0.01 10.84
C GLU A 297 -7.89 0.25 10.86
N SER A 298 -8.38 1.17 10.02
CA SER A 298 -9.81 1.53 9.95
C SER A 298 -10.58 0.72 8.92
N GLU A 299 -9.91 0.26 7.87
CA GLU A 299 -10.53 -0.48 6.76
C GLU A 299 -9.96 -1.92 6.69
N THR A 300 -10.71 -2.84 6.07
CA THR A 300 -10.34 -4.26 5.96
C THR A 300 -9.88 -4.60 4.54
N PHE A 301 -8.81 -3.96 4.07
CA PHE A 301 -8.30 -4.17 2.72
C PHE A 301 -7.90 -5.63 2.49
N VAL A 302 -8.59 -6.30 1.58
CA VAL A 302 -8.32 -7.70 1.22
C VAL A 302 -7.20 -7.83 0.19
N LEU A 303 -7.08 -6.83 -0.68
CA LEU A 303 -6.09 -6.75 -1.75
C LEU A 303 -5.56 -5.32 -1.88
N SER A 304 -4.25 -5.18 -2.03
CA SER A 304 -3.66 -3.86 -2.25
C SER A 304 -2.45 -3.90 -3.17
N ALA A 305 -2.22 -2.77 -3.86
CA ALA A 305 -1.03 -2.55 -4.67
C ALA A 305 -0.35 -1.23 -4.29
N ASN A 306 0.99 -1.27 -4.22
CA ASN A 306 1.84 -0.10 -4.04
C ASN A 306 2.65 0.12 -5.32
N PHE A 307 2.32 1.19 -6.07
CA PHE A 307 2.98 1.49 -7.34
C PHE A 307 4.26 2.26 -7.11
N HIS A 308 5.32 1.74 -7.72
CA HIS A 308 6.69 2.23 -7.68
C HIS A 308 7.27 2.46 -9.09
N GLY A 309 8.52 2.89 -9.15
CA GLY A 309 9.29 3.01 -10.38
C GLY A 309 10.80 2.96 -10.09
N GLY A 310 11.56 2.59 -11.11
CA GLY A 310 13.00 2.29 -11.06
C GLY A 310 13.31 0.89 -11.57
N ALA A 311 12.26 0.06 -11.73
CA ALA A 311 12.27 -1.26 -12.32
C ALA A 311 10.96 -1.53 -13.07
N GLU A 312 10.83 -2.69 -13.69
CA GLU A 312 9.62 -3.19 -14.33
C GLU A 312 9.37 -4.61 -13.84
N VAL A 313 8.70 -4.73 -12.68
CA VAL A 313 8.48 -6.04 -12.04
C VAL A 313 7.36 -5.96 -11.01
N VAL A 314 6.58 -7.01 -10.87
CA VAL A 314 5.67 -7.20 -9.74
C VAL A 314 6.40 -7.98 -8.65
N ASN A 315 6.61 -7.33 -7.51
CA ASN A 315 7.23 -7.90 -6.32
C ASN A 315 6.16 -8.35 -5.33
N TYR A 316 6.28 -9.57 -4.80
CA TYR A 316 5.36 -10.14 -3.84
C TYR A 316 6.05 -10.65 -2.57
N PRO A 317 5.31 -10.74 -1.41
CA PRO A 317 5.87 -11.12 -0.11
C PRO A 317 6.62 -12.47 -0.08
N TRP A 318 7.59 -12.58 0.79
CA TRP A 318 8.04 -11.59 1.77
C TRP A 318 9.27 -10.85 1.27
N ASP A 319 9.43 -9.60 1.69
CA ASP A 319 10.66 -8.84 1.50
C ASP A 319 11.68 -9.13 2.62
N THR A 320 11.18 -9.35 3.85
CA THR A 320 11.98 -9.40 5.09
C THR A 320 12.62 -10.75 5.34
N VAL A 321 11.97 -11.86 4.98
CA VAL A 321 12.39 -13.22 5.33
C VAL A 321 12.42 -14.17 4.13
N SER A 322 13.35 -15.14 4.16
CA SER A 322 13.53 -16.11 3.06
C SER A 322 12.44 -17.19 2.99
N ARG A 323 11.69 -17.43 4.07
CA ARG A 323 10.56 -18.35 4.03
C ARG A 323 9.46 -17.76 3.14
N ARG A 324 8.75 -18.64 2.45
CA ARG A 324 7.66 -18.21 1.59
C ARG A 324 6.39 -17.96 2.40
N HIS A 325 5.60 -16.96 1.98
CA HIS A 325 4.22 -16.80 2.47
C HIS A 325 3.41 -18.06 2.14
N PRO A 326 2.49 -18.52 3.00
CA PRO A 326 1.61 -19.65 2.70
C PRO A 326 0.88 -19.54 1.35
N ASP A 327 0.46 -18.32 0.98
CA ASP A 327 -0.20 -18.04 -0.29
C ASP A 327 0.77 -17.71 -1.45
N THR A 328 2.03 -18.12 -1.36
CA THR A 328 3.04 -17.75 -2.39
C THR A 328 2.63 -18.14 -3.81
N GLN A 329 1.87 -19.23 -3.98
CA GLN A 329 1.38 -19.65 -5.30
C GLN A 329 0.30 -18.69 -5.82
N TRP A 330 -0.59 -18.22 -4.94
CA TRP A 330 -1.59 -17.22 -5.27
C TRP A 330 -0.94 -15.89 -5.64
N PHE A 331 0.01 -15.41 -4.84
CA PHE A 331 0.78 -14.20 -5.15
C PHE A 331 1.51 -14.30 -6.49
N SER A 332 2.14 -15.44 -6.77
CA SER A 332 2.83 -15.68 -8.03
C SER A 332 1.86 -15.68 -9.23
N GLN A 333 0.65 -16.23 -9.05
CA GLN A 333 -0.37 -16.21 -10.11
C GLN A 333 -0.88 -14.79 -10.36
N LEU A 334 -1.30 -14.06 -9.31
CA LEU A 334 -1.74 -12.67 -9.41
C LEU A 334 -0.69 -11.79 -10.10
N SER A 335 0.58 -11.91 -9.65
CA SER A 335 1.69 -11.15 -10.22
C SER A 335 1.96 -11.53 -11.67
N GLY A 336 1.84 -12.82 -12.00
CA GLY A 336 1.98 -13.33 -13.37
C GLY A 336 0.87 -12.84 -14.29
N ASP A 337 -0.38 -12.84 -13.83
CA ASP A 337 -1.53 -12.34 -14.59
C ASP A 337 -1.35 -10.86 -14.94
N TRP A 338 -0.87 -10.04 -13.97
CA TRP A 338 -0.49 -8.65 -14.26
C TRP A 338 0.58 -8.56 -15.35
N ALA A 339 1.70 -9.26 -15.16
CA ALA A 339 2.83 -9.18 -16.08
C ALA A 339 2.45 -9.67 -17.50
N ASP A 340 1.72 -10.77 -17.61
CA ASP A 340 1.25 -11.33 -18.87
C ASP A 340 0.34 -10.36 -19.63
N LEU A 341 -0.59 -9.69 -18.95
CA LEU A 341 -1.47 -8.68 -19.52
C LEU A 341 -0.69 -7.45 -19.99
N ALA A 342 0.23 -6.94 -19.16
CA ALA A 342 1.06 -5.80 -19.49
C ALA A 342 2.01 -6.11 -20.66
N GLN A 343 2.60 -7.30 -20.72
CA GLN A 343 3.40 -7.77 -21.85
C GLN A 343 2.58 -7.88 -23.13
N ALA A 344 1.36 -8.39 -23.05
CA ALA A 344 0.48 -8.57 -24.21
C ALA A 344 0.05 -7.24 -24.85
N ASP A 345 -0.09 -6.18 -24.03
CA ASP A 345 -0.56 -4.87 -24.45
C ASP A 345 0.56 -3.89 -24.81
N SER A 346 1.83 -4.27 -24.56
CA SER A 346 2.99 -3.42 -24.78
C SER A 346 3.86 -3.88 -25.95
N PRO A 347 4.78 -3.04 -26.46
CA PRO A 347 5.85 -3.50 -27.33
C PRO A 347 6.75 -4.47 -26.55
N GLY A 348 7.37 -5.43 -27.25
CA GLY A 348 8.19 -6.47 -26.62
C GLY A 348 9.30 -5.90 -25.72
N GLY A 349 9.48 -6.54 -24.56
CA GLY A 349 10.51 -6.19 -23.57
C GLY A 349 9.99 -5.55 -22.29
N TYR A 350 8.77 -5.03 -22.26
CA TYR A 350 8.15 -4.47 -21.05
C TYR A 350 7.76 -5.59 -20.07
N MET A 351 7.99 -5.39 -18.78
CA MET A 351 7.71 -6.35 -17.68
C MET A 351 8.32 -7.75 -17.92
N THR A 352 9.47 -7.83 -18.59
CA THR A 352 10.15 -9.12 -18.85
C THR A 352 11.39 -9.33 -17.99
N ASN A 353 11.98 -8.26 -17.45
CA ASN A 353 13.16 -8.29 -16.58
C ASN A 353 12.76 -8.16 -15.10
N PRO A 354 13.64 -8.60 -14.17
CA PRO A 354 14.93 -9.27 -14.43
C PRO A 354 14.83 -10.76 -14.72
N TYR A 355 13.65 -11.39 -14.56
CA TYR A 355 13.48 -12.85 -14.53
C TYR A 355 12.71 -13.42 -15.71
N ASN A 356 12.64 -12.74 -16.84
CA ASN A 356 11.89 -13.09 -18.05
C ASN A 356 10.37 -13.28 -17.85
N SER A 357 9.87 -13.03 -16.65
CA SER A 357 8.46 -13.21 -16.28
C SER A 357 7.81 -11.96 -15.72
N GLY A 358 8.59 -10.91 -15.47
CA GLY A 358 8.07 -9.67 -14.88
C GLY A 358 7.65 -9.79 -13.41
N ILE A 359 8.00 -10.89 -12.72
CA ILE A 359 7.64 -11.11 -11.32
C ILE A 359 8.83 -11.53 -10.46
N THR A 360 8.81 -11.20 -9.19
CA THR A 360 9.83 -11.63 -8.23
C THR A 360 9.26 -11.76 -6.82
N ASN A 361 9.84 -12.66 -6.02
CA ASN A 361 9.66 -12.59 -4.58
C ASN A 361 10.62 -11.56 -4.00
N GLY A 362 10.17 -10.77 -3.04
CA GLY A 362 10.92 -9.65 -2.50
C GLY A 362 12.27 -10.05 -1.91
N TYR A 363 12.30 -11.04 -1.04
CA TYR A 363 13.55 -11.52 -0.45
C TYR A 363 14.55 -12.04 -1.49
N GLU A 364 14.08 -12.68 -2.54
CA GLU A 364 14.95 -13.13 -3.64
C GLU A 364 15.46 -11.98 -4.50
N TRP A 365 14.69 -10.90 -4.59
CA TRP A 365 15.16 -9.69 -5.24
C TRP A 365 16.23 -9.00 -4.39
N TYR A 366 15.84 -8.51 -3.22
CA TYR A 366 16.76 -8.07 -2.15
C TYR A 366 16.00 -7.96 -0.83
N GLN A 367 16.64 -8.41 0.25
CA GLN A 367 16.05 -8.32 1.58
C GLN A 367 15.82 -6.87 1.98
N THR A 368 14.62 -6.57 2.51
CA THR A 368 14.30 -5.25 3.03
C THR A 368 13.51 -5.34 4.34
N PHE A 369 13.48 -4.25 5.09
CA PHE A 369 12.80 -4.18 6.39
C PHE A 369 11.90 -2.94 6.42
N GLY A 370 10.73 -3.07 7.02
CA GLY A 370 9.78 -1.97 7.15
C GLY A 370 9.11 -1.55 5.85
N SER A 371 9.00 -2.47 4.88
CA SER A 371 8.18 -2.26 3.69
C SER A 371 6.69 -2.28 4.03
N ARG A 372 5.90 -1.50 3.32
CA ARG A 372 4.44 -1.48 3.49
C ARG A 372 3.84 -2.83 3.11
N GLN A 373 4.32 -3.46 2.05
CA GLN A 373 3.88 -4.77 1.58
C GLN A 373 3.90 -5.83 2.68
N ASP A 374 5.03 -6.01 3.35
CA ASP A 374 5.15 -7.00 4.43
C ASP A 374 4.31 -6.59 5.64
N TRP A 375 4.21 -5.28 5.94
CA TRP A 375 3.44 -4.78 7.06
C TRP A 375 1.94 -5.04 6.88
N VAL A 376 1.36 -4.69 5.74
CA VAL A 376 -0.06 -4.95 5.43
C VAL A 376 -0.33 -6.46 5.47
N THR A 377 0.51 -7.24 4.82
CA THR A 377 0.27 -8.69 4.70
C THR A 377 0.40 -9.40 6.04
N TYR A 378 1.39 -9.03 6.87
CA TYR A 378 1.65 -9.73 8.14
C TYR A 378 0.71 -9.28 9.27
N PHE A 379 0.50 -7.96 9.42
CA PHE A 379 -0.22 -7.43 10.60
C PHE A 379 -1.72 -7.27 10.36
N HIS A 380 -2.14 -7.06 9.10
CA HIS A 380 -3.57 -6.83 8.75
C HIS A 380 -4.21 -8.00 8.01
N GLY A 381 -3.42 -8.94 7.48
CA GLY A 381 -3.92 -10.09 6.72
C GLY A 381 -4.37 -9.74 5.30
N GLY A 382 -4.19 -8.50 4.86
CA GLY A 382 -4.38 -8.07 3.47
C GLY A 382 -3.33 -8.72 2.54
N ARG A 383 -3.62 -8.80 1.25
CA ARG A 383 -2.68 -9.31 0.24
C ARG A 383 -2.14 -8.14 -0.56
N GLU A 384 -0.93 -7.67 -0.21
CA GLU A 384 -0.30 -6.55 -0.92
C GLU A 384 0.84 -7.01 -1.81
N VAL A 385 0.96 -6.39 -2.98
CA VAL A 385 2.10 -6.49 -3.88
C VAL A 385 2.67 -5.11 -4.19
N THR A 386 3.97 -5.05 -4.49
CA THR A 386 4.64 -3.85 -4.99
C THR A 386 4.80 -3.97 -6.50
N ILE A 387 4.34 -2.96 -7.24
CA ILE A 387 4.36 -2.97 -8.70
C ILE A 387 5.27 -1.85 -9.20
N GLU A 388 6.43 -2.23 -9.68
CA GLU A 388 7.40 -1.34 -10.32
C GLU A 388 7.00 -1.16 -11.79
N ILE A 389 6.52 0.04 -12.14
CA ILE A 389 5.86 0.30 -13.44
C ILE A 389 6.83 0.69 -14.54
N SER A 390 7.97 1.29 -14.21
CA SER A 390 8.88 1.81 -15.22
C SER A 390 10.32 1.82 -14.73
N THR A 391 11.27 1.55 -15.61
CA THR A 391 12.71 1.65 -15.31
C THR A 391 13.17 3.10 -15.07
N ILE A 392 12.38 4.09 -15.51
CA ILE A 392 12.63 5.52 -15.33
C ILE A 392 11.65 6.07 -14.29
N LYS A 393 12.15 6.66 -13.21
CA LYS A 393 11.33 7.17 -12.09
C LYS A 393 10.40 8.33 -12.52
N LEU A 394 10.93 9.26 -13.32
CA LEU A 394 10.16 10.34 -13.94
C LEU A 394 10.19 10.14 -15.46
N VAL A 395 9.19 9.46 -15.99
CA VAL A 395 9.11 9.20 -17.44
C VAL A 395 8.77 10.49 -18.21
N PRO A 396 9.21 10.63 -19.47
CA PRO A 396 8.75 11.71 -20.34
C PRO A 396 7.21 11.71 -20.39
N ALA A 397 6.60 12.88 -20.23
CA ALA A 397 5.15 12.99 -20.19
C ALA A 397 4.46 12.44 -21.46
N SER A 398 5.16 12.47 -22.61
CA SER A 398 4.69 11.87 -23.87
C SER A 398 4.55 10.35 -23.85
N GLU A 399 5.16 9.67 -22.88
CA GLU A 399 5.12 8.21 -22.72
C GLU A 399 4.02 7.75 -21.74
N LEU A 400 3.41 8.66 -20.97
CA LEU A 400 2.39 8.33 -19.98
C LEU A 400 1.17 7.64 -20.59
N ASP A 401 0.81 8.01 -21.84
CA ASP A 401 -0.29 7.34 -22.54
C ASP A 401 0.07 5.88 -22.90
N ASP A 402 1.31 5.62 -23.27
CA ASP A 402 1.79 4.27 -23.54
C ASP A 402 1.71 3.40 -22.27
N PHE A 403 2.21 3.89 -21.13
CA PHE A 403 2.12 3.18 -19.85
C PHE A 403 0.67 2.88 -19.46
N TRP A 404 -0.26 3.80 -19.71
CA TRP A 404 -1.68 3.55 -19.51
C TRP A 404 -2.20 2.43 -20.40
N GLN A 405 -1.90 2.46 -21.70
CA GLN A 405 -2.35 1.41 -22.62
C GLN A 405 -1.80 0.04 -22.22
N TRP A 406 -0.56 -0.03 -21.78
CA TRP A 406 0.09 -1.28 -21.38
C TRP A 406 -0.45 -1.87 -20.08
N ASN A 407 -0.90 -1.03 -19.14
CA ASN A 407 -1.26 -1.47 -17.79
C ASN A 407 -2.77 -1.42 -17.49
N ARG A 408 -3.58 -0.75 -18.30
CA ARG A 408 -5.02 -0.57 -18.01
C ARG A 408 -5.75 -1.89 -17.76
N ARG A 409 -5.53 -2.91 -18.59
CA ARG A 409 -6.19 -4.20 -18.41
C ARG A 409 -5.69 -4.91 -17.16
N ALA A 410 -4.40 -4.83 -16.89
CA ALA A 410 -3.82 -5.42 -15.70
C ALA A 410 -4.35 -4.74 -14.42
N LEU A 411 -4.54 -3.42 -14.41
CA LEU A 411 -5.17 -2.68 -13.31
C LEU A 411 -6.59 -3.17 -13.02
N LEU A 412 -7.43 -3.32 -14.05
CA LEU A 412 -8.82 -3.76 -13.88
C LEU A 412 -8.89 -5.24 -13.47
N ASP A 413 -8.07 -6.09 -14.04
CA ASP A 413 -7.95 -7.51 -13.70
C ASP A 413 -7.49 -7.69 -12.25
N PHE A 414 -6.51 -6.90 -11.81
CA PHE A 414 -6.01 -6.88 -10.44
C PHE A 414 -7.14 -6.61 -9.43
N ILE A 415 -7.97 -5.59 -9.66
CA ILE A 415 -9.12 -5.30 -8.80
C ILE A 415 -10.09 -6.49 -8.81
N GLY A 416 -10.35 -7.09 -9.97
CA GLY A 416 -11.20 -8.26 -10.13
C GLY A 416 -10.73 -9.50 -9.32
N HIS A 417 -9.43 -9.63 -9.04
CA HIS A 417 -8.91 -10.72 -8.21
C HIS A 417 -9.42 -10.69 -6.76
N ALA A 418 -9.94 -9.56 -6.26
CA ALA A 418 -10.58 -9.47 -4.95
C ALA A 418 -11.83 -10.36 -4.82
N HIS A 419 -12.40 -10.77 -5.96
CA HIS A 419 -13.58 -11.67 -6.01
C HIS A 419 -13.22 -13.15 -6.12
N HIS A 420 -11.95 -13.55 -6.02
CA HIS A 420 -11.52 -14.94 -6.11
C HIS A 420 -11.34 -15.55 -4.71
N GLY A 421 -11.74 -16.82 -4.53
CA GLY A 421 -11.52 -17.54 -3.28
C GLY A 421 -12.79 -17.86 -2.49
N ILE A 422 -12.80 -17.57 -1.19
CA ILE A 422 -13.94 -17.82 -0.30
C ILE A 422 -14.33 -16.51 0.37
N ARG A 423 -15.62 -16.19 0.37
CA ARG A 423 -16.19 -15.05 1.08
C ARG A 423 -17.40 -15.46 1.92
N GLY A 424 -17.83 -14.61 2.80
CA GLY A 424 -19.06 -14.82 3.56
C GLY A 424 -19.18 -13.85 4.71
N VAL A 425 -20.25 -13.98 5.48
CA VAL A 425 -20.53 -13.17 6.66
C VAL A 425 -20.56 -14.05 7.91
N VAL A 426 -19.87 -13.59 8.97
CA VAL A 426 -19.83 -14.26 10.27
C VAL A 426 -20.65 -13.47 11.27
N THR A 427 -21.70 -14.10 11.83
CA THR A 427 -22.58 -13.50 12.83
C THR A 427 -22.62 -14.33 14.11
N ASP A 428 -23.15 -13.74 15.18
CA ASP A 428 -23.59 -14.50 16.34
C ASP A 428 -24.94 -15.17 16.09
N GLN A 429 -25.44 -15.96 17.05
CA GLN A 429 -26.74 -16.61 17.01
C GLN A 429 -27.96 -15.65 16.96
N HIS A 430 -27.74 -14.35 17.01
CA HIS A 430 -28.77 -13.31 16.92
C HIS A 430 -28.69 -12.52 15.62
N GLY A 431 -27.70 -12.84 14.77
CA GLY A 431 -27.45 -12.14 13.51
C GLY A 431 -26.59 -10.89 13.64
N GLU A 432 -25.97 -10.64 14.81
CA GLU A 432 -25.05 -9.51 14.99
C GLU A 432 -23.68 -9.86 14.39
N PRO A 433 -23.03 -8.95 13.64
CA PRO A 433 -21.73 -9.20 13.03
C PRO A 433 -20.64 -9.47 14.07
N LEU A 434 -19.70 -10.31 13.74
CA LEU A 434 -18.60 -10.71 14.61
C LEU A 434 -17.23 -10.34 14.03
N ALA A 435 -16.37 -9.81 14.88
CA ALA A 435 -14.94 -9.80 14.64
C ALA A 435 -14.40 -11.24 14.79
N ALA A 436 -14.29 -11.93 13.68
CA ALA A 436 -13.84 -13.31 13.63
C ALA A 436 -12.49 -13.46 12.91
N THR A 437 -11.82 -14.57 13.16
CA THR A 437 -10.64 -15.01 12.41
C THR A 437 -11.02 -16.19 11.54
N ILE A 438 -10.62 -16.14 10.28
CA ILE A 438 -10.77 -17.21 9.30
C ILE A 438 -9.42 -17.84 9.06
N GLU A 439 -9.31 -19.13 9.32
CA GLU A 439 -8.10 -19.93 9.09
C GLU A 439 -8.40 -21.00 8.03
N VAL A 440 -7.57 -21.07 7.00
CA VAL A 440 -7.55 -22.19 6.05
C VAL A 440 -6.66 -23.28 6.63
N LEU A 441 -7.29 -24.37 7.09
CA LEU A 441 -6.60 -25.45 7.77
C LEU A 441 -5.56 -26.14 6.87
N GLY A 442 -4.34 -26.24 7.36
CA GLY A 442 -3.23 -26.85 6.61
C GLY A 442 -2.56 -25.92 5.59
N LEU A 443 -3.02 -24.68 5.44
CA LEU A 443 -2.39 -23.64 4.64
C LEU A 443 -1.91 -22.48 5.52
N ASP A 444 -2.80 -21.88 6.31
CA ASP A 444 -2.48 -20.72 7.12
C ASP A 444 -1.56 -21.05 8.30
N THR A 445 -0.71 -20.10 8.68
CA THR A 445 0.23 -20.23 9.80
C THR A 445 0.26 -19.00 10.69
N GLU A 446 0.38 -19.17 12.00
CA GLU A 446 0.56 -18.06 12.95
C GLU A 446 1.88 -17.31 12.73
N ILE A 447 2.93 -18.03 12.31
CA ILE A 447 4.26 -17.42 12.11
C ILE A 447 4.29 -16.44 10.94
N ASP A 448 3.38 -16.61 9.98
CA ASP A 448 3.26 -15.73 8.82
C ASP A 448 2.06 -14.76 8.90
N GLY A 449 1.26 -14.85 9.98
CA GLY A 449 0.07 -14.00 10.12
C GLY A 449 -0.94 -14.16 8.97
N SER A 450 -0.94 -15.32 8.30
CA SER A 450 -1.65 -15.49 7.01
C SER A 450 -3.17 -15.66 7.12
N MET A 451 -3.68 -15.89 8.34
CA MET A 451 -5.11 -15.87 8.61
C MET A 451 -5.70 -14.48 8.38
N ILE A 452 -6.93 -14.43 7.88
CA ILE A 452 -7.64 -13.16 7.71
C ILE A 452 -8.66 -12.92 8.83
N ARG A 453 -9.19 -11.70 8.87
CA ARG A 453 -10.23 -11.28 9.80
C ARG A 453 -11.45 -10.81 9.04
N THR A 454 -12.61 -10.91 9.70
CA THR A 454 -13.83 -10.26 9.23
C THR A 454 -13.78 -8.77 9.48
N ASP A 455 -14.45 -7.97 8.63
CA ASP A 455 -14.84 -6.62 9.03
C ASP A 455 -15.78 -6.70 10.24
N PRO A 456 -15.51 -5.95 11.32
CA PRO A 456 -16.31 -6.08 12.54
C PRO A 456 -17.68 -5.38 12.47
N ASP A 457 -17.90 -4.49 11.50
CA ASP A 457 -19.13 -3.72 11.36
C ASP A 457 -20.17 -4.48 10.52
N VAL A 458 -19.72 -5.25 9.53
CA VAL A 458 -20.55 -6.09 8.64
C VAL A 458 -20.42 -7.58 8.98
N GLY A 459 -19.25 -8.02 9.42
CA GLY A 459 -18.91 -9.40 9.68
C GLY A 459 -18.45 -10.17 8.45
N ASP A 460 -18.27 -9.51 7.33
CA ASP A 460 -17.86 -10.14 6.08
C ASP A 460 -16.36 -10.45 6.07
N PHE A 461 -15.97 -11.34 5.17
CA PHE A 461 -14.60 -11.71 4.91
C PHE A 461 -14.39 -12.15 3.47
N HIS A 462 -13.18 -11.91 2.97
CA HIS A 462 -12.75 -12.31 1.63
C HIS A 462 -11.37 -12.98 1.72
N ARG A 463 -11.33 -14.33 1.69
CA ARG A 463 -10.10 -15.12 1.69
C ARG A 463 -9.71 -15.48 0.28
N LEU A 464 -8.75 -14.73 -0.27
CA LEU A 464 -8.24 -14.90 -1.63
C LEU A 464 -7.48 -16.24 -1.75
N LEU A 465 -7.87 -17.09 -2.69
CA LEU A 465 -7.37 -18.46 -2.84
C LEU A 465 -7.40 -18.91 -4.30
N LEU A 466 -6.48 -19.79 -4.66
CA LEU A 466 -6.51 -20.49 -5.95
C LEU A 466 -7.59 -21.59 -5.97
N PRO A 467 -8.02 -22.03 -7.16
CA PRO A 467 -8.97 -23.13 -7.30
C PRO A 467 -8.47 -24.42 -6.63
N SER A 468 -9.19 -24.89 -5.61
CA SER A 468 -8.91 -26.14 -4.89
C SER A 468 -10.06 -26.50 -3.95
N LEU A 469 -9.84 -27.50 -3.11
CA LEU A 469 -10.69 -27.84 -1.95
C LEU A 469 -10.00 -27.40 -0.67
N TYR A 470 -10.73 -26.67 0.18
CA TYR A 470 -10.22 -26.13 1.42
C TYR A 470 -11.09 -26.50 2.61
N ASP A 471 -10.45 -26.64 3.77
CA ASP A 471 -11.11 -26.78 5.06
C ASP A 471 -10.88 -25.48 5.84
N LEU A 472 -11.93 -24.95 6.46
CA LEU A 472 -11.87 -23.69 7.21
C LEU A 472 -12.13 -23.92 8.69
N GLU A 473 -11.49 -23.09 9.54
CA GLU A 473 -11.91 -22.86 10.91
C GLU A 473 -12.24 -21.39 11.11
N ILE A 474 -13.45 -21.13 11.62
CA ILE A 474 -13.97 -19.78 11.89
C ILE A 474 -14.04 -19.60 13.39
N ARG A 475 -13.35 -18.60 13.93
CA ARG A 475 -13.22 -18.35 15.37
C ARG A 475 -13.52 -16.92 15.73
N ALA A 476 -14.27 -16.69 16.80
CA ALA A 476 -14.45 -15.38 17.43
C ALA A 476 -14.34 -15.49 18.95
N ASP A 477 -13.90 -14.42 19.60
CA ASP A 477 -13.71 -14.40 21.04
C ASP A 477 -15.01 -14.68 21.81
N GLY A 478 -14.98 -15.64 22.71
CA GLY A 478 -16.13 -16.02 23.52
C GLY A 478 -17.19 -16.86 22.80
N CYS A 479 -16.92 -17.28 21.57
CA CYS A 479 -17.81 -18.08 20.74
C CYS A 479 -17.25 -19.50 20.55
N VAL A 480 -18.12 -20.43 20.19
CA VAL A 480 -17.73 -21.79 19.80
C VAL A 480 -17.25 -21.74 18.35
N ALA A 481 -16.02 -22.19 18.12
CA ALA A 481 -15.47 -22.24 16.77
C ALA A 481 -16.26 -23.17 15.85
N GLU A 482 -16.38 -22.81 14.59
CA GLU A 482 -17.00 -23.63 13.54
C GLU A 482 -15.96 -24.11 12.55
N LYS A 483 -16.11 -25.35 12.06
CA LYS A 483 -15.28 -25.92 10.99
C LYS A 483 -16.15 -26.27 9.80
N VAL A 484 -15.72 -25.82 8.63
CA VAL A 484 -16.36 -26.13 7.35
C VAL A 484 -15.38 -26.90 6.49
N PHE A 485 -15.77 -28.11 6.06
CA PHE A 485 -14.88 -29.00 5.33
C PHE A 485 -15.25 -29.10 3.85
N GLY A 486 -14.23 -29.27 2.99
CA GLY A 486 -14.38 -29.54 1.57
C GLY A 486 -15.00 -28.40 0.78
N VAL A 487 -14.71 -27.15 1.15
CA VAL A 487 -15.16 -25.96 0.41
C VAL A 487 -14.45 -25.91 -0.93
N ALA A 488 -15.20 -26.00 -2.02
CA ALA A 488 -14.67 -25.95 -3.36
C ALA A 488 -14.53 -24.51 -3.84
N VAL A 489 -13.31 -24.09 -4.18
CA VAL A 489 -13.03 -22.79 -4.81
C VAL A 489 -12.90 -23.01 -6.31
N GLY A 490 -13.67 -22.22 -7.10
CA GLY A 490 -13.60 -22.17 -8.56
C GLY A 490 -12.61 -21.11 -9.07
N GLY A 491 -12.47 -20.98 -10.40
CA GLY A 491 -11.47 -20.07 -11.00
C GLY A 491 -11.91 -18.62 -11.22
N ALA A 492 -13.21 -18.34 -11.18
CA ALA A 492 -13.71 -17.03 -11.64
C ALA A 492 -14.56 -16.25 -10.62
N ASN A 493 -15.05 -16.92 -9.58
CA ASN A 493 -15.90 -16.29 -8.58
C ASN A 493 -15.61 -16.90 -7.20
N SER A 494 -15.80 -16.11 -6.14
CA SER A 494 -15.69 -16.60 -4.77
C SER A 494 -16.82 -17.58 -4.44
N THR A 495 -16.49 -18.55 -3.58
CA THR A 495 -17.47 -19.43 -2.94
C THR A 495 -17.96 -18.78 -1.67
N ARG A 496 -19.29 -18.64 -1.50
CA ARG A 496 -19.89 -18.03 -0.32
C ARG A 496 -20.09 -19.04 0.81
N ILE A 497 -19.61 -18.70 2.00
CA ILE A 497 -19.74 -19.47 3.25
C ILE A 497 -20.12 -18.51 4.38
N ASP A 498 -21.42 -18.44 4.69
CA ASP A 498 -21.88 -17.70 5.86
C ASP A 498 -21.84 -18.59 7.10
N ALA A 499 -21.44 -18.03 8.25
CA ALA A 499 -21.36 -18.75 9.52
C ALA A 499 -22.09 -18.02 10.64
N SER A 500 -22.76 -18.79 11.51
CA SER A 500 -23.43 -18.23 12.69
C SER A 500 -22.91 -18.92 13.96
N LEU A 501 -22.00 -18.25 14.67
CA LEU A 501 -21.33 -18.82 15.82
C LEU A 501 -22.19 -18.69 17.09
N TRP A 502 -22.14 -19.74 17.92
CA TRP A 502 -22.76 -19.69 19.25
C TRP A 502 -21.82 -19.01 20.24
N CYS A 503 -22.18 -17.81 20.69
CA CYS A 503 -21.39 -17.01 21.60
C CYS A 503 -21.98 -16.98 23.00
N ASN A 504 -21.17 -17.27 24.02
CA ASN A 504 -21.56 -17.07 25.40
C ASN A 504 -21.57 -15.55 25.68
N ARG A 505 -22.75 -14.97 25.89
CA ARG A 505 -22.85 -13.56 26.29
C ARG A 505 -22.14 -13.36 27.63
N VAL A 506 -20.90 -12.94 27.64
CA VAL A 506 -20.38 -12.10 28.70
C VAL A 506 -21.10 -10.78 28.50
N LEU A 507 -22.03 -10.44 29.41
CA LEU A 507 -22.73 -9.16 29.42
C LEU A 507 -21.69 -8.05 29.26
N ARG A 508 -21.56 -7.49 28.05
CA ARG A 508 -20.84 -6.22 27.89
C ARG A 508 -21.61 -5.22 28.75
N PRO A 509 -20.93 -4.46 29.65
CA PRO A 509 -21.62 -3.44 30.40
C PRO A 509 -22.29 -2.52 29.35
N SER A 510 -23.61 -2.39 29.46
CA SER A 510 -24.39 -1.51 28.60
C SER A 510 -23.68 -0.17 28.52
N ARG A 511 -23.40 0.31 27.30
CA ARG A 511 -22.96 1.70 27.10
C ARG A 511 -24.03 2.56 27.77
N ARG A 512 -23.66 3.22 28.86
CA ARG A 512 -24.48 4.31 29.39
C ARG A 512 -24.50 5.37 28.30
N VAL A 513 -25.65 5.48 27.64
CA VAL A 513 -25.98 6.68 26.89
C VAL A 513 -25.95 7.78 27.94
N ALA A 514 -24.96 8.64 27.90
CA ALA A 514 -24.96 9.85 28.71
C ALA A 514 -26.03 10.78 28.17
N PRO A 515 -26.80 11.45 29.06
CA PRO A 515 -27.92 12.28 28.70
C PRO A 515 -27.55 13.50 27.87
#